data_d2695212b1cfd6e6ed797d19d0059729
#
_entry.id   d2695212b1cfd6e6ed797d19d0059729
#
_cell.length_a   1.000
_cell.length_b   1.000
_cell.length_c   1.000
_cell.angle_alpha   90.00
_cell.angle_beta   90.00
_cell.angle_gamma   90.00
#
_symmetry.space_group_name_H-M   'P 1'
#
loop_
_entity.id
_entity.type
_entity.pdbx_description
1 polymer ?
#
loop_
_entity_poly.entity_id
_entity_poly.type
_entity_poly.pdbx_seq_one_letter_code
_entity_poly.pdbx_strand_id
1 'polypeptide(L)'
;MKRRHLLQGAAALAGASGFAAPSLAQPARTTTLRFVPQANLTALDPIWTSAIVTQMHGYHVYDTLYAVDGQQRARPQMAAGHEVSADGRVWRIRLREGLFFHDGEPVRAADCAASLARWSRRDAFGQILAAQVDEWRAVDDRTLEIRLKRPFPLLLDALAKPDSNVPFIMPERLART
;
A
#
# COMPACT_ATOMS: atom_id res chain seq x y z
N MET A 1 73.26 12.74 -36.79
CA MET A 1 72.12 12.41 -35.91
C MET A 1 71.24 11.34 -36.52
N LYS A 2 71.13 10.17 -35.90
CA LYS A 2 70.55 8.96 -36.55
C LYS A 2 69.05 8.97 -36.33
N ARG A 3 68.25 8.98 -37.40
CA ARG A 3 66.75 8.95 -37.44
C ARG A 3 66.13 7.85 -36.55
N ARG A 4 66.89 6.84 -36.16
CA ARG A 4 66.44 5.74 -35.30
C ARG A 4 66.10 6.15 -33.87
N HIS A 5 66.73 7.20 -33.32
CA HIS A 5 66.49 7.62 -31.94
C HIS A 5 65.22 8.47 -31.79
N LEU A 6 64.73 9.08 -32.88
CA LEU A 6 63.46 9.84 -32.92
C LEU A 6 62.25 8.91 -32.90
N LEU A 7 62.36 7.71 -33.49
CA LEU A 7 61.26 6.74 -33.50
C LEU A 7 61.13 5.98 -32.19
N GLN A 8 62.20 5.84 -31.45
CA GLN A 8 62.17 5.19 -30.15
C GLN A 8 61.58 6.07 -29.04
N GLY A 9 61.65 7.39 -29.17
CA GLY A 9 61.05 8.34 -28.24
C GLY A 9 59.53 8.48 -28.42
N ALA A 10 59.03 8.27 -29.63
CA ALA A 10 57.59 8.36 -29.93
C ALA A 10 56.80 7.12 -29.43
N ALA A 11 57.42 5.95 -29.35
CA ALA A 11 56.78 4.74 -28.88
C ALA A 11 56.61 4.69 -27.35
N ALA A 12 57.43 5.43 -26.59
CA ALA A 12 57.36 5.45 -25.14
C ALA A 12 56.26 6.38 -24.59
N LEU A 13 55.75 7.31 -25.39
CA LEU A 13 54.64 8.24 -25.03
C LEU A 13 53.28 7.65 -25.35
N ALA A 14 53.17 6.64 -26.21
CA ALA A 14 51.91 5.99 -26.53
C ALA A 14 51.42 4.98 -25.50
N GLY A 15 52.26 4.56 -24.56
CA GLY A 15 51.92 3.58 -23.51
C GLY A 15 51.37 4.15 -22.23
N ALA A 16 51.32 5.48 -22.06
CA ALA A 16 50.91 6.13 -20.81
C ALA A 16 49.52 6.78 -20.82
N SER A 17 48.79 6.66 -21.93
CA SER A 17 47.36 7.00 -21.96
C SER A 17 46.57 5.83 -21.40
N GLY A 18 46.74 5.58 -20.10
CA GLY A 18 45.75 4.88 -19.32
C GLY A 18 44.46 5.66 -19.48
N PHE A 19 43.51 5.13 -20.24
CA PHE A 19 42.17 5.62 -20.27
C PHE A 19 41.67 5.63 -18.82
N ALA A 20 41.71 6.80 -18.16
CA ALA A 20 40.92 7.01 -16.97
C ALA A 20 39.46 6.81 -17.42
N ALA A 21 38.98 5.58 -17.29
CA ALA A 21 37.57 5.34 -17.44
C ALA A 21 36.86 6.33 -16.50
N PRO A 22 35.92 7.13 -17.00
CA PRO A 22 35.16 7.98 -16.10
C PRO A 22 34.57 7.04 -15.05
N SER A 23 35.02 7.16 -13.81
CA SER A 23 34.34 6.49 -12.72
C SER A 23 32.97 7.17 -12.65
N LEU A 24 31.98 6.55 -13.28
CA LEU A 24 30.61 6.84 -13.01
C LEU A 24 30.45 6.51 -11.54
N ALA A 25 30.60 7.53 -10.69
CA ALA A 25 30.23 7.43 -9.30
C ALA A 25 28.81 6.89 -9.30
N GLN A 26 28.66 5.60 -8.99
CA GLN A 26 27.34 5.07 -8.76
C GLN A 26 26.76 5.97 -7.65
N PRO A 27 25.64 6.66 -7.90
CA PRO A 27 25.02 7.45 -6.84
C PRO A 27 24.80 6.47 -5.69
N ALA A 28 25.34 6.81 -4.51
CA ALA A 28 25.09 6.05 -3.30
C ALA A 28 23.59 5.75 -3.31
N ARG A 29 23.21 4.48 -3.24
CA ARG A 29 21.79 4.09 -3.21
C ARG A 29 21.19 4.79 -2.01
N THR A 30 20.51 5.91 -2.26
CA THR A 30 19.82 6.64 -1.20
C THR A 30 18.60 5.80 -0.85
N THR A 31 18.60 5.27 0.36
CA THR A 31 17.45 4.55 0.92
C THR A 31 16.33 5.51 1.38
N THR A 32 16.54 6.80 1.14
CA THR A 32 15.61 7.86 1.58
C THR A 32 14.81 8.38 0.41
N LEU A 33 13.49 8.20 0.47
CA LEU A 33 12.54 8.88 -0.40
C LEU A 33 12.18 10.23 0.24
N ARG A 34 12.46 11.35 -0.47
CA ARG A 34 11.99 12.68 -0.06
C ARG A 34 10.76 13.04 -0.88
N PHE A 35 9.62 13.07 -0.22
CA PHE A 35 8.34 13.45 -0.82
C PHE A 35 7.93 14.85 -0.34
N VAL A 36 7.59 15.74 -1.26
CA VAL A 36 7.10 17.09 -0.98
C VAL A 36 5.64 17.18 -1.47
N PRO A 37 4.67 17.16 -0.56
CA PRO A 37 3.26 17.25 -0.93
C PRO A 37 2.87 18.69 -1.30
N GLN A 38 1.71 18.85 -1.97
CA GLN A 38 1.17 20.15 -2.36
C GLN A 38 0.62 20.98 -1.20
N ALA A 39 0.47 20.41 -0.01
CA ALA A 39 -0.06 21.06 1.18
C ALA A 39 0.59 20.52 2.46
N ASN A 40 0.45 21.23 3.57
CA ASN A 40 0.92 20.77 4.86
C ASN A 40 0.11 19.56 5.35
N LEU A 41 0.80 18.57 5.88
CA LEU A 41 0.20 17.41 6.53
C LEU A 41 -0.25 17.80 7.95
N THR A 42 -1.53 18.08 8.13
CA THR A 42 -2.11 18.54 9.40
C THR A 42 -2.79 17.41 10.20
N ALA A 43 -3.14 16.31 9.54
CA ALA A 43 -3.74 15.14 10.16
C ALA A 43 -3.05 13.87 9.68
N LEU A 44 -2.64 13.00 10.59
CA LEU A 44 -2.00 11.72 10.28
C LEU A 44 -3.05 10.61 10.10
N ASP A 45 -4.15 10.69 10.81
CA ASP A 45 -5.23 9.71 10.74
C ASP A 45 -6.14 10.01 9.54
N PRO A 46 -6.16 9.13 8.53
CA PRO A 46 -6.85 9.38 7.26
C PRO A 46 -8.38 9.36 7.35
N ILE A 47 -8.95 9.04 8.51
CA ILE A 47 -10.41 9.04 8.69
C ILE A 47 -10.97 10.45 8.94
N TRP A 48 -10.14 11.37 9.47
CA TRP A 48 -10.61 12.68 9.91
C TRP A 48 -10.75 13.72 8.80
N THR A 49 -10.13 13.46 7.66
CA THR A 49 -10.14 14.39 6.54
C THR A 49 -10.04 13.64 5.21
N SER A 50 -10.66 14.19 4.17
CA SER A 50 -10.52 13.75 2.78
C SER A 50 -9.39 14.48 2.04
N ALA A 51 -8.53 15.23 2.75
CA ALA A 51 -7.42 15.95 2.14
C ALA A 51 -6.43 15.00 1.46
N ILE A 52 -6.09 15.29 0.20
CA ILE A 52 -5.20 14.45 -0.62
C ILE A 52 -3.85 14.22 0.05
N VAL A 53 -3.29 15.23 0.75
CA VAL A 53 -2.02 15.10 1.46
C VAL A 53 -2.08 14.03 2.56
N THR A 54 -3.18 13.95 3.31
CA THR A 54 -3.39 12.93 4.33
C THR A 54 -3.62 11.55 3.72
N GLN A 55 -4.37 11.49 2.63
CA GLN A 55 -4.57 10.25 1.87
C GLN A 55 -3.24 9.71 1.31
N MET A 56 -2.42 10.56 0.69
CA MET A 56 -1.09 10.18 0.20
C MET A 56 -0.20 9.67 1.33
N HIS A 57 -0.19 10.36 2.48
CA HIS A 57 0.51 9.88 3.67
C HIS A 57 -0.04 8.51 4.11
N GLY A 58 -1.36 8.34 4.11
CA GLY A 58 -2.02 7.09 4.44
C GLY A 58 -1.52 5.91 3.61
N TYR A 59 -1.36 6.06 2.30
CA TYR A 59 -0.82 5.03 1.42
C TYR A 59 0.67 4.69 1.66
N HIS A 60 1.43 5.53 2.35
CA HIS A 60 2.80 5.21 2.75
C HIS A 60 2.86 4.46 4.10
N VAL A 61 1.79 4.52 4.89
CA VAL A 61 1.77 4.01 6.27
C VAL A 61 0.84 2.82 6.43
N TYR A 62 -0.30 2.82 5.72
CA TYR A 62 -1.36 1.81 5.83
C TYR A 62 -1.52 1.05 4.53
N ASP A 63 -2.25 -0.05 4.61
CA ASP A 63 -2.64 -0.84 3.45
C ASP A 63 -4.14 -1.16 3.50
N THR A 64 -4.68 -1.74 2.42
CA THR A 64 -6.09 -2.06 2.25
C THR A 64 -6.30 -3.54 1.94
N LEU A 65 -7.49 -4.08 2.21
CA LEU A 65 -7.82 -5.46 1.84
C LEU A 65 -7.85 -5.67 0.33
N TYR A 66 -8.38 -4.69 -0.39
CA TYR A 66 -8.46 -4.65 -1.85
C TYR A 66 -7.97 -3.30 -2.36
N ALA A 67 -7.46 -3.27 -3.58
CA ALA A 67 -7.07 -2.05 -4.29
C ALA A 67 -7.59 -2.11 -5.73
N VAL A 68 -7.60 -0.99 -6.46
CA VAL A 68 -7.99 -0.95 -7.87
C VAL A 68 -6.79 -1.13 -8.79
N ASP A 69 -6.96 -1.89 -9.86
CA ASP A 69 -5.96 -2.00 -10.93
C ASP A 69 -6.06 -0.83 -11.93
N GLY A 70 -5.17 -0.81 -12.93
CA GLY A 70 -5.16 0.22 -13.98
C GLY A 70 -6.44 0.28 -14.84
N GLN A 71 -7.32 -0.69 -14.73
CA GLN A 71 -8.64 -0.73 -15.35
C GLN A 71 -9.77 -0.44 -14.36
N GLN A 72 -9.45 0.12 -13.20
CA GLN A 72 -10.41 0.44 -12.13
C GLN A 72 -11.18 -0.78 -11.60
N ARG A 73 -10.59 -1.97 -11.62
CA ARG A 73 -11.20 -3.19 -11.09
C ARG A 73 -10.62 -3.52 -9.73
N ALA A 74 -11.46 -3.85 -8.77
CA ALA A 74 -11.04 -4.31 -7.45
C ALA A 74 -10.18 -5.57 -7.53
N ARG A 75 -9.01 -5.56 -6.89
CA ARG A 75 -8.03 -6.66 -6.81
C ARG A 75 -7.62 -6.90 -5.37
N PRO A 76 -7.36 -8.16 -5.01
CA PRO A 76 -6.82 -8.47 -3.69
C PRO A 76 -5.48 -7.76 -3.45
N GLN A 77 -5.33 -7.13 -2.27
CA GLN A 77 -4.11 -6.46 -1.79
C GLN A 77 -3.60 -7.17 -0.52
N MET A 78 -4.12 -6.88 0.66
CA MET A 78 -3.85 -7.68 1.86
C MET A 78 -4.65 -8.97 1.88
N ALA A 79 -5.77 -9.04 1.18
CA ALA A 79 -6.53 -10.27 1.00
C ALA A 79 -5.79 -11.27 0.10
N ALA A 80 -5.82 -12.54 0.44
CA ALA A 80 -5.44 -13.65 -0.45
C ALA A 80 -6.57 -14.00 -1.44
N GLY A 81 -7.81 -13.69 -1.07
CA GLY A 81 -9.01 -13.93 -1.85
C GLY A 81 -10.24 -13.89 -0.96
N HIS A 82 -11.39 -14.25 -1.53
CA HIS A 82 -12.65 -14.32 -0.80
C HIS A 82 -13.55 -15.44 -1.33
N GLU A 83 -14.48 -15.84 -0.48
CA GLU A 83 -15.59 -16.74 -0.80
C GLU A 83 -16.90 -16.01 -0.52
N VAL A 84 -17.93 -16.30 -1.31
CA VAL A 84 -19.26 -15.71 -1.17
C VAL A 84 -20.29 -16.82 -1.07
N SER A 85 -21.20 -16.74 -0.10
CA SER A 85 -22.33 -17.68 0.00
C SER A 85 -23.24 -17.60 -1.22
N ALA A 86 -23.96 -18.68 -1.51
CA ALA A 86 -24.84 -18.79 -2.68
C ALA A 86 -25.93 -17.68 -2.71
N ASP A 87 -26.34 -17.18 -1.54
CA ASP A 87 -27.32 -16.11 -1.41
C ASP A 87 -26.67 -14.70 -1.43
N GLY A 88 -25.34 -14.61 -1.61
CA GLY A 88 -24.59 -13.36 -1.70
C GLY A 88 -24.52 -12.54 -0.42
N ARG A 89 -24.89 -13.11 0.74
CA ARG A 89 -24.97 -12.38 2.00
C ARG A 89 -23.82 -12.62 2.95
N VAL A 90 -23.04 -13.67 2.80
CA VAL A 90 -21.89 -13.95 3.65
C VAL A 90 -20.63 -13.92 2.79
N TRP A 91 -19.72 -13.01 3.13
CA TRP A 91 -18.42 -12.87 2.50
C TRP A 91 -17.33 -13.26 3.48
N ARG A 92 -16.47 -14.21 3.10
CA ARG A 92 -15.30 -14.61 3.86
C ARG A 92 -14.05 -14.20 3.13
N ILE A 93 -13.35 -13.24 3.68
CA ILE A 93 -12.11 -12.67 3.13
C ILE A 93 -10.94 -13.24 3.90
N ARG A 94 -10.05 -13.95 3.20
CA ARG A 94 -8.86 -14.55 3.79
C ARG A 94 -7.67 -13.62 3.63
N LEU A 95 -6.94 -13.36 4.71
CA LEU A 95 -5.71 -12.55 4.70
C LEU A 95 -4.53 -13.35 4.14
N ARG A 96 -3.60 -12.68 3.47
CA ARG A 96 -2.30 -13.25 3.08
C ARG A 96 -1.50 -13.65 4.31
N GLU A 97 -0.51 -14.50 4.12
CA GLU A 97 0.49 -14.82 5.14
C GLU A 97 1.54 -13.73 5.24
N GLY A 98 2.16 -13.62 6.41
CA GLY A 98 3.29 -12.73 6.61
C GLY A 98 2.94 -11.24 6.64
N LEU A 99 1.70 -10.87 6.95
CA LEU A 99 1.31 -9.49 7.17
C LEU A 99 1.63 -9.08 8.61
N PHE A 100 2.42 -8.01 8.76
CA PHE A 100 2.79 -7.44 10.05
C PHE A 100 2.60 -5.93 10.05
N PHE A 101 2.24 -5.39 11.20
CA PHE A 101 2.31 -3.95 11.46
C PHE A 101 3.76 -3.50 11.69
N HIS A 102 4.00 -2.20 11.72
CA HIS A 102 5.36 -1.62 11.92
C HIS A 102 5.97 -1.92 13.29
N ASP A 103 5.15 -2.27 14.28
CA ASP A 103 5.60 -2.71 15.61
C ASP A 103 5.94 -4.20 15.69
N GLY A 104 5.81 -4.92 14.56
CA GLY A 104 6.09 -6.35 14.46
C GLY A 104 4.92 -7.26 14.84
N GLU A 105 3.79 -6.72 15.31
CA GLU A 105 2.61 -7.52 15.59
C GLU A 105 1.96 -8.02 14.28
N PRO A 106 1.46 -9.27 14.23
CA PRO A 106 0.78 -9.79 13.06
C PRO A 106 -0.55 -9.07 12.83
N VAL A 107 -0.88 -8.82 11.55
CA VAL A 107 -2.21 -8.33 11.16
C VAL A 107 -3.21 -9.46 11.26
N ARG A 108 -4.31 -9.22 11.98
CA ARG A 108 -5.38 -10.20 12.20
C ARG A 108 -6.71 -9.73 11.60
N ALA A 109 -7.61 -10.66 11.39
CA ALA A 109 -8.97 -10.37 10.92
C ALA A 109 -9.75 -9.45 11.88
N ALA A 110 -9.44 -9.47 13.18
CA ALA A 110 -10.02 -8.54 14.16
C ALA A 110 -9.62 -7.08 13.88
N ASP A 111 -8.38 -6.84 13.46
CA ASP A 111 -7.92 -5.52 13.03
C ASP A 111 -8.70 -5.02 11.82
N CYS A 112 -8.93 -5.91 10.85
CA CYS A 112 -9.71 -5.60 9.66
C CYS A 112 -11.17 -5.28 10.00
N ALA A 113 -11.81 -6.09 10.85
CA ALA A 113 -13.18 -5.86 11.29
C ALA A 113 -13.34 -4.50 12.00
N ALA A 114 -12.44 -4.18 12.93
CA ALA A 114 -12.45 -2.91 13.65
C ALA A 114 -12.20 -1.72 12.73
N SER A 115 -11.22 -1.84 11.81
CA SER A 115 -10.87 -0.78 10.86
C SER A 115 -12.01 -0.47 9.90
N LEU A 116 -12.65 -1.49 9.33
CA LEU A 116 -13.79 -1.33 8.42
C LEU A 116 -15.01 -0.77 9.14
N ALA A 117 -15.29 -1.23 10.35
CA ALA A 117 -16.36 -0.67 11.18
C ALA A 117 -16.12 0.82 11.51
N ARG A 118 -14.86 1.21 11.76
CA ARG A 118 -14.48 2.60 11.98
C ARG A 118 -14.63 3.45 10.71
N TRP A 119 -14.04 3.00 9.61
CA TRP A 119 -14.09 3.67 8.31
C TRP A 119 -15.54 3.90 7.86
N SER A 120 -16.38 2.88 7.98
CA SER A 120 -17.78 2.94 7.53
C SER A 120 -18.65 3.93 8.30
N ARG A 121 -18.22 4.48 9.43
CA ARG A 121 -18.92 5.55 10.14
C ARG A 121 -18.69 6.94 9.54
N ARG A 122 -17.59 7.12 8.78
CA ARG A 122 -17.17 8.43 8.27
C ARG A 122 -17.27 8.56 6.76
N ASP A 123 -16.87 7.54 6.03
CA ASP A 123 -16.91 7.57 4.57
C ASP A 123 -18.35 7.41 4.05
N ALA A 124 -18.74 8.21 3.06
CA ALA A 124 -20.09 8.18 2.52
C ALA A 124 -20.45 6.83 1.89
N PHE A 125 -19.52 6.22 1.14
CA PHE A 125 -19.72 4.89 0.57
C PHE A 125 -19.68 3.80 1.65
N GLY A 126 -18.81 3.98 2.64
CA GLY A 126 -18.74 3.14 3.82
C GLY A 126 -20.04 3.13 4.61
N GLN A 127 -20.72 4.27 4.76
CA GLN A 127 -22.04 4.36 5.42
C GLN A 127 -23.12 3.59 4.64
N ILE A 128 -23.10 3.68 3.31
CA ILE A 128 -24.03 2.92 2.45
C ILE A 128 -23.79 1.41 2.64
N LEU A 129 -22.53 0.97 2.68
CA LEU A 129 -22.17 -0.42 2.96
C LEU A 129 -22.61 -0.81 4.39
N ALA A 130 -22.28 -0.01 5.40
CA ALA A 130 -22.62 -0.30 6.80
C ALA A 130 -24.12 -0.48 7.03
N ALA A 131 -24.96 0.24 6.31
CA ALA A 131 -26.41 0.07 6.37
C ALA A 131 -26.86 -1.34 5.93
N GLN A 132 -26.06 -2.01 5.08
CA GLN A 132 -26.31 -3.36 4.61
C GLN A 132 -25.60 -4.42 5.45
N VAL A 133 -24.60 -4.04 6.23
CA VAL A 133 -23.86 -4.99 7.09
C VAL A 133 -24.68 -5.29 8.34
N ASP A 134 -24.79 -6.56 8.65
CA ASP A 134 -25.30 -7.09 9.89
C ASP A 134 -24.17 -7.24 10.90
N GLU A 135 -23.03 -7.81 10.47
CA GLU A 135 -21.89 -8.07 11.35
C GLU A 135 -20.55 -8.01 10.59
N TRP A 136 -19.56 -7.36 11.22
CA TRP A 136 -18.14 -7.47 10.91
C TRP A 136 -17.52 -8.43 11.90
N ARG A 137 -17.04 -9.60 11.48
CA ARG A 137 -16.61 -10.65 12.39
C ARG A 137 -15.26 -11.24 11.98
N ALA A 138 -14.34 -11.37 12.95
CA ALA A 138 -13.20 -12.25 12.81
C ALA A 138 -13.64 -13.69 13.15
N VAL A 139 -13.56 -14.62 12.19
CA VAL A 139 -13.85 -16.04 12.38
C VAL A 139 -12.66 -16.74 13.04
N ASP A 140 -11.48 -16.38 12.58
CA ASP A 140 -10.18 -16.76 13.08
C ASP A 140 -9.18 -15.61 12.85
N ASP A 141 -7.90 -15.81 13.15
CA ASP A 141 -6.88 -14.77 13.00
C ASP A 141 -6.72 -14.27 11.56
N ARG A 142 -7.11 -15.06 10.56
CA ARG A 142 -6.88 -14.73 9.14
C ARG A 142 -8.15 -14.64 8.30
N THR A 143 -9.31 -14.90 8.87
CA THR A 143 -10.58 -14.92 8.15
C THR A 143 -11.53 -13.86 8.69
N LEU A 144 -11.71 -12.80 7.92
CA LEU A 144 -12.76 -11.81 8.14
C LEU A 144 -14.05 -12.29 7.48
N GLU A 145 -15.13 -12.35 8.23
CA GLU A 145 -16.49 -12.60 7.73
C GLU A 145 -17.29 -11.29 7.77
N ILE A 146 -17.93 -10.95 6.66
CA ILE A 146 -18.85 -9.83 6.54
C ILE A 146 -20.23 -10.42 6.27
N ARG A 147 -21.14 -10.25 7.21
CA ARG A 147 -22.54 -10.64 7.06
C ARG A 147 -23.37 -9.46 6.61
N LEU A 148 -24.16 -9.68 5.56
CA LEU A 148 -25.02 -8.67 4.98
C LEU A 148 -26.48 -9.02 5.21
N LYS A 149 -27.31 -8.01 5.48
CA LYS A 149 -28.78 -8.12 5.57
C LYS A 149 -29.40 -8.53 4.22
N ARG A 150 -28.77 -8.08 3.13
CA ARG A 150 -29.11 -8.40 1.74
C ARG A 150 -27.86 -8.35 0.86
N PRO A 151 -27.84 -9.01 -0.31
CA PRO A 151 -26.71 -8.95 -1.22
C PRO A 151 -26.32 -7.52 -1.58
N PHE A 152 -25.01 -7.22 -1.58
CA PHE A 152 -24.47 -5.93 -1.94
C PHE A 152 -23.38 -6.08 -3.01
N PRO A 153 -23.73 -5.97 -4.31
CA PRO A 153 -22.80 -6.23 -5.41
C PRO A 153 -21.55 -5.34 -5.42
N LEU A 154 -21.64 -4.14 -4.85
CA LEU A 154 -20.55 -3.16 -4.80
C LEU A 154 -19.62 -3.33 -3.59
N LEU A 155 -19.66 -4.48 -2.89
CA LEU A 155 -18.83 -4.68 -1.70
C LEU A 155 -17.34 -4.55 -2.00
N LEU A 156 -16.87 -5.19 -3.07
CA LEU A 156 -15.44 -5.12 -3.44
C LEU A 156 -15.03 -3.70 -3.86
N ASP A 157 -15.90 -2.97 -4.56
CA ASP A 157 -15.65 -1.58 -4.94
C ASP A 157 -15.54 -0.68 -3.71
N ALA A 158 -16.36 -0.93 -2.69
CA ALA A 158 -16.28 -0.21 -1.42
C ALA A 158 -14.98 -0.51 -0.68
N LEU A 159 -14.54 -1.78 -0.64
CA LEU A 159 -13.31 -2.20 0.03
C LEU A 159 -12.04 -1.82 -0.74
N ALA A 160 -12.14 -1.59 -2.04
CA ALA A 160 -11.03 -1.18 -2.92
C ALA A 160 -11.02 0.33 -3.21
N LYS A 161 -11.90 1.10 -2.58
CA LYS A 161 -12.06 2.54 -2.84
C LYS A 161 -10.73 3.30 -2.68
N PRO A 162 -10.24 3.98 -3.75
CA PRO A 162 -8.88 4.52 -3.76
C PRO A 162 -8.75 5.94 -3.26
N ASP A 163 -9.85 6.66 -3.04
CA ASP A 163 -9.85 8.09 -2.76
C ASP A 163 -10.76 8.50 -1.59
N SER A 164 -10.72 9.79 -1.21
CA SER A 164 -11.40 10.33 -0.03
C SER A 164 -10.99 9.58 1.25
N ASN A 165 -11.90 9.12 2.08
CA ASN A 165 -11.54 8.27 3.21
C ASN A 165 -11.39 6.82 2.71
N VAL A 166 -10.15 6.37 2.57
CA VAL A 166 -9.80 5.03 2.11
C VAL A 166 -10.00 4.01 3.26
N PRO A 167 -10.47 2.77 2.99
CA PRO A 167 -10.67 1.74 4.01
C PRO A 167 -9.34 1.12 4.46
N PHE A 168 -8.44 1.93 5.01
CA PHE A 168 -7.15 1.51 5.52
C PHE A 168 -7.29 0.59 6.74
N ILE A 169 -6.40 -0.39 6.82
CA ILE A 169 -6.33 -1.32 7.94
C ILE A 169 -5.30 -0.82 8.95
N MET A 170 -5.68 -0.80 10.22
CA MET A 170 -4.84 -0.41 11.35
C MET A 170 -5.05 -1.40 12.52
N PRO A 171 -4.15 -1.42 13.52
CA PRO A 171 -4.34 -2.24 14.70
C PRO A 171 -5.69 -1.99 15.38
N GLU A 172 -6.36 -3.04 15.81
CA GLU A 172 -7.68 -2.97 16.46
C GLU A 172 -7.70 -1.97 17.64
N ARG A 173 -6.62 -1.94 18.44
CA ARG A 173 -6.48 -1.01 19.56
C ARG A 173 -6.56 0.47 19.15
N LEU A 174 -6.13 0.80 17.92
CA LEU A 174 -6.23 2.16 17.35
C LEU A 174 -7.54 2.37 16.60
N ALA A 175 -8.07 1.35 15.95
CA ALA A 175 -9.34 1.43 15.23
C ALA A 175 -10.56 1.62 16.15
N ARG A 176 -10.45 1.26 17.42
CA ARG A 176 -11.53 1.41 18.41
C ARG A 176 -11.55 2.77 19.13
N THR A 177 -10.55 3.64 18.88
CA THR A 177 -10.43 4.99 19.49
C THR A 177 -11.17 6.07 18.73
#